data_b4230753729e52c1e3bd8ecfd028a8cd
#
_entry.id   b4230753729e52c1e3bd8ecfd028a8cd
#
_cell.length_a   1.000
_cell.length_b   1.000
_cell.length_c   1.000
_cell.angle_alpha   90.00
_cell.angle_beta   90.00
_cell.angle_gamma   90.00
#
_symmetry.space_group_name_H-M   'P 1'
#
loop_
_entity.id
_entity.type
_entity.pdbx_description
1 polymer ?
#
loop_
_entity_poly.entity_id
_entity_poly.type
_entity_poly.pdbx_seq_one_letter_code
_entity_poly.pdbx_strand_id
1 'polypeptide(L)'
;MSDARKLSAMDASFLYLETPEMPMHVGSMAIFRLPDDYKGDFFEEFKAMIASRLHIAPILKARLEKAPLDIDHPSWVEDDQFDIDRHIFRGSLPAPHDRATLERIVGWMHAKLLNRARPLWEFYVFEGMKDREIEIGRAHV
;
A
#
# COMPACT_ATOMS: atom_id res chain seq x y z
N MET A 1 17.93 6.38 -19.71
CA MET A 1 16.97 5.34 -20.16
C MET A 1 16.54 4.57 -18.94
N SER A 2 15.28 4.68 -18.56
CA SER A 2 14.77 3.80 -17.52
C SER A 2 14.70 2.39 -18.12
N ASP A 3 15.36 1.46 -17.49
CA ASP A 3 15.31 0.06 -17.87
C ASP A 3 13.91 -0.47 -17.54
N ALA A 4 13.00 -0.41 -18.51
CA ALA A 4 11.64 -0.91 -18.36
C ALA A 4 11.72 -2.43 -18.17
N ARG A 5 11.43 -2.88 -16.94
CA ARG A 5 11.45 -4.31 -16.62
C ARG A 5 10.09 -4.92 -16.91
N LYS A 6 10.03 -5.79 -17.90
CA LYS A 6 8.82 -6.55 -18.24
C LYS A 6 8.40 -7.47 -17.07
N LEU A 7 7.10 -7.57 -16.83
CA LEU A 7 6.55 -8.50 -15.85
C LEU A 7 6.80 -9.95 -16.31
N SER A 8 6.99 -10.83 -15.34
CA SER A 8 6.92 -12.27 -15.59
C SER A 8 5.50 -12.68 -15.95
N ALA A 9 5.36 -13.83 -16.62
CA ALA A 9 4.02 -14.37 -16.94
C ALA A 9 3.21 -14.64 -15.66
N MET A 10 3.87 -15.05 -14.57
CA MET A 10 3.22 -15.30 -13.29
C MET A 10 2.69 -13.99 -12.69
N ASP A 11 3.52 -12.95 -12.63
CA ASP A 11 3.09 -11.66 -12.08
C ASP A 11 1.98 -11.04 -12.91
N ALA A 12 2.09 -11.13 -14.24
CA ALA A 12 1.05 -10.65 -15.15
C ALA A 12 -0.28 -11.39 -14.96
N SER A 13 -0.25 -12.68 -14.63
CA SER A 13 -1.47 -13.46 -14.41
C SER A 13 -2.33 -12.91 -13.28
N PHE A 14 -1.73 -12.42 -12.20
CA PHE A 14 -2.46 -11.78 -11.10
C PHE A 14 -3.22 -10.54 -11.59
N LEU A 15 -2.60 -9.76 -12.46
CA LEU A 15 -3.24 -8.57 -13.02
C LEU A 15 -4.39 -8.91 -13.97
N TYR A 16 -4.26 -10.00 -14.73
CA TYR A 16 -5.30 -10.42 -15.67
C TYR A 16 -6.49 -11.08 -14.99
N LEU A 17 -6.25 -11.79 -13.88
CA LEU A 17 -7.29 -12.45 -13.09
C LEU A 17 -8.04 -11.49 -12.16
N GLU A 18 -7.47 -10.34 -11.87
CA GLU A 18 -8.07 -9.39 -10.94
C GLU A 18 -9.34 -8.76 -11.52
N THR A 19 -10.41 -8.83 -10.73
CA THR A 19 -11.67 -8.13 -11.00
C THR A 19 -12.11 -7.40 -9.72
N PRO A 20 -13.06 -6.45 -9.79
CA PRO A 20 -13.60 -5.80 -8.60
C PRO A 20 -14.14 -6.78 -7.55
N GLU A 21 -14.67 -7.92 -7.99
CA GLU A 21 -15.20 -8.99 -7.14
C GLU A 21 -14.10 -9.94 -6.64
N MET A 22 -12.94 -9.93 -7.27
CA MET A 22 -11.82 -10.82 -6.95
C MET A 22 -10.50 -10.05 -6.96
N PRO A 23 -10.23 -9.25 -5.92
CA PRO A 23 -8.93 -8.60 -5.78
C PRO A 23 -7.79 -9.63 -5.69
N MET A 24 -6.69 -9.38 -6.39
CA MET A 24 -5.53 -10.26 -6.41
C MET A 24 -4.33 -9.69 -5.65
N HIS A 25 -4.47 -8.53 -5.03
CA HIS A 25 -3.44 -7.99 -4.16
C HIS A 25 -3.41 -8.70 -2.80
N VAL A 26 -2.26 -8.69 -2.17
CA VAL A 26 -2.05 -9.24 -0.84
C VAL A 26 -2.05 -8.10 0.18
N GLY A 27 -2.76 -8.31 1.27
CA GLY A 27 -2.79 -7.38 2.39
C GLY A 27 -2.27 -8.02 3.68
N SER A 28 -1.78 -7.18 4.57
CA SER A 28 -1.42 -7.58 5.93
C SER A 28 -1.76 -6.47 6.91
N MET A 29 -2.01 -6.85 8.14
CA MET A 29 -2.32 -5.94 9.23
C MET A 29 -1.42 -6.27 10.42
N ALA A 30 -0.84 -5.25 11.04
CA ALA A 30 -0.04 -5.39 12.24
C ALA A 30 -0.44 -4.34 13.26
N ILE A 31 -0.59 -4.74 14.50
CA ILE A 31 -0.94 -3.86 15.61
C ILE A 31 0.28 -3.71 16.52
N PHE A 32 0.66 -2.48 16.80
CA PHE A 32 1.78 -2.13 17.66
C PHE A 32 1.29 -1.29 18.81
N ARG A 33 1.92 -1.45 19.97
CA ARG A 33 1.73 -0.56 21.10
C ARG A 33 2.90 0.43 21.18
N LEU A 34 2.56 1.72 21.21
CA LEU A 34 3.57 2.75 21.41
C LEU A 34 4.09 2.74 22.86
N PRO A 35 5.39 3.00 23.09
CA PRO A 35 5.93 3.21 24.43
C PRO A 35 5.20 4.34 25.16
N ASP A 36 5.10 4.22 26.49
CA ASP A 36 4.38 5.20 27.31
C ASP A 36 5.01 6.60 27.28
N ASP A 37 6.30 6.67 27.03
CA ASP A 37 7.08 7.92 26.92
C ASP A 37 7.15 8.48 25.48
N TYR A 38 6.54 7.79 24.50
CA TYR A 38 6.50 8.26 23.13
C TYR A 38 5.62 9.50 23.00
N LYS A 39 6.18 10.59 22.46
CA LYS A 39 5.50 11.89 22.30
C LYS A 39 5.49 12.43 20.89
N GLY A 40 6.06 11.69 19.94
CA GLY A 40 6.12 12.10 18.53
C GLY A 40 4.80 11.89 17.78
N ASP A 41 4.78 12.29 16.52
CA ASP A 41 3.73 11.95 15.57
C ASP A 41 4.16 10.67 14.83
N PHE A 42 3.61 9.55 15.22
CA PHE A 42 4.00 8.25 14.67
C PHE A 42 3.77 8.18 13.15
N PHE A 43 2.66 8.70 12.66
CA PHE A 43 2.37 8.69 11.23
C PHE A 43 3.43 9.44 10.42
N GLU A 44 3.79 10.65 10.85
CA GLU A 44 4.81 11.45 10.17
C GLU A 44 6.19 10.79 10.22
N GLU A 45 6.55 10.20 11.36
CA GLU A 45 7.81 9.47 11.51
C GLU A 45 7.84 8.21 10.66
N PHE A 46 6.73 7.46 10.60
CA PHE A 46 6.60 6.29 9.74
C PHE A 46 6.74 6.65 8.26
N LYS A 47 6.03 7.68 7.81
CA LYS A 47 6.12 8.16 6.43
C LYS A 47 7.54 8.61 6.07
N ALA A 48 8.19 9.37 6.95
CA ALA A 48 9.57 9.80 6.76
C ALA A 48 10.54 8.62 6.69
N MET A 49 10.35 7.60 7.52
CA MET A 49 11.15 6.38 7.49
C MET A 49 11.01 5.65 6.16
N ILE A 50 9.81 5.47 5.67
CA ILE A 50 9.57 4.84 4.36
C ILE A 50 10.21 5.67 3.24
N ALA A 51 9.99 6.98 3.25
CA ALA A 51 10.56 7.89 2.25
C ALA A 51 12.09 7.79 2.18
N SER A 52 12.75 7.70 3.32
CA SER A 52 14.21 7.58 3.40
C SER A 52 14.77 6.26 2.84
N ARG A 53 13.93 5.25 2.68
CA ARG A 53 14.30 3.89 2.26
C ARG A 53 13.81 3.49 0.87
N LEU A 54 13.08 4.34 0.18
CA LEU A 54 12.56 4.03 -1.17
C LEU A 54 13.67 3.70 -2.16
N HIS A 55 14.85 4.29 -2.00
CA HIS A 55 16.02 4.02 -2.85
C HIS A 55 16.53 2.57 -2.75
N ILE A 56 16.23 1.87 -1.65
CA ILE A 56 16.61 0.46 -1.45
C ILE A 56 15.75 -0.47 -2.30
N ALA A 57 14.50 -0.06 -2.58
CA ALA A 57 13.55 -0.85 -3.35
C ALA A 57 12.94 0.01 -4.47
N PRO A 58 13.63 0.19 -5.59
CA PRO A 58 13.18 1.05 -6.71
C PRO A 58 11.81 0.67 -7.26
N ILE A 59 11.39 -0.60 -7.11
CA ILE A 59 10.06 -1.07 -7.52
C ILE A 59 8.92 -0.31 -6.83
N LEU A 60 9.15 0.23 -5.63
CA LEU A 60 8.15 1.01 -4.91
C LEU A 60 7.88 2.37 -5.57
N LYS A 61 8.71 2.80 -6.52
CA LYS A 61 8.51 4.01 -7.31
C LYS A 61 8.19 3.70 -8.78
N ALA A 62 7.95 2.44 -9.10
CA ALA A 62 7.61 2.00 -10.45
C ALA A 62 6.11 1.75 -10.60
N ARG A 63 5.55 2.20 -11.70
CA ARG A 63 4.19 1.92 -12.12
C ARG A 63 4.15 0.96 -13.31
N LEU A 64 2.99 0.40 -13.57
CA LEU A 64 2.78 -0.42 -14.76
C LEU A 64 2.60 0.44 -16.01
N GLU A 65 3.20 0.02 -17.10
CA GLU A 65 2.96 0.53 -18.43
C GLU A 65 2.56 -0.60 -19.36
N LYS A 66 1.41 -0.44 -20.01
CA LYS A 66 0.90 -1.43 -20.94
C LYS A 66 1.77 -1.50 -22.21
N ALA A 67 1.94 -2.70 -22.73
CA ALA A 67 2.54 -2.86 -24.05
C ALA A 67 1.66 -2.23 -25.14
N PRO A 68 2.27 -1.71 -26.21
CA PRO A 68 1.50 -1.21 -27.35
C PRO A 68 0.52 -2.28 -27.87
N LEU A 69 -0.73 -1.89 -28.10
CA LEU A 69 -1.81 -2.75 -28.57
C LEU A 69 -2.12 -3.96 -27.65
N ASP A 70 -1.66 -3.93 -26.40
CA ASP A 70 -1.81 -5.03 -25.44
C ASP A 70 -1.30 -6.40 -25.96
N ILE A 71 -0.32 -6.39 -26.86
CA ILE A 71 0.23 -7.62 -27.48
C ILE A 71 1.26 -8.33 -26.61
N ASP A 72 1.60 -7.76 -25.46
CA ASP A 72 2.61 -8.30 -24.55
C ASP A 72 2.28 -7.96 -23.09
N HIS A 73 3.04 -8.56 -22.15
CA HIS A 73 2.89 -8.25 -20.74
C HIS A 73 3.29 -6.80 -20.43
N PRO A 74 2.63 -6.16 -19.44
CA PRO A 74 3.04 -4.84 -18.95
C PRO A 74 4.49 -4.82 -18.48
N SER A 75 5.07 -3.63 -18.44
CA SER A 75 6.40 -3.39 -17.90
C SER A 75 6.35 -2.46 -16.70
N TRP A 76 7.30 -2.63 -15.79
CA TRP A 76 7.55 -1.67 -14.72
C TRP A 76 8.37 -0.50 -15.27
N VAL A 77 7.86 0.70 -15.12
CA VAL A 77 8.57 1.94 -15.48
C VAL A 77 8.61 2.87 -14.27
N GLU A 78 9.67 3.66 -14.16
CA GLU A 78 9.74 4.66 -13.10
C GLU A 78 8.57 5.64 -13.21
N ASP A 79 7.88 5.89 -12.09
CA ASP A 79 6.80 6.86 -12.02
C ASP A 79 7.39 8.24 -11.71
N ASP A 80 7.47 9.10 -12.71
CA ASP A 80 7.92 10.49 -12.59
C ASP A 80 6.95 11.39 -11.82
N GLN A 81 5.73 10.93 -11.60
CA GLN A 81 4.69 11.58 -10.80
C GLN A 81 4.52 10.94 -9.42
N PHE A 82 5.52 10.17 -8.97
CA PHE A 82 5.45 9.52 -7.67
C PHE A 82 5.25 10.53 -6.54
N ASP A 83 4.26 10.27 -5.70
CA ASP A 83 3.94 11.06 -4.52
C ASP A 83 3.63 10.11 -3.36
N ILE A 84 4.47 10.12 -2.33
CA ILE A 84 4.33 9.24 -1.17
C ILE A 84 3.00 9.44 -0.43
N ASP A 85 2.44 10.64 -0.47
CA ASP A 85 1.17 10.94 0.19
C ASP A 85 -0.03 10.24 -0.46
N ARG A 86 0.16 9.66 -1.64
CA ARG A 86 -0.82 8.81 -2.32
C ARG A 86 -0.66 7.33 -1.99
N HIS A 87 0.30 6.99 -1.14
CA HIS A 87 0.63 5.61 -0.80
C HIS A 87 0.60 5.36 0.71
N ILE A 88 0.70 6.39 1.53
CA ILE A 88 0.68 6.26 2.99
C ILE A 88 -0.39 7.17 3.54
N PHE A 89 -1.41 6.59 4.15
CA PHE A 89 -2.61 7.29 4.60
C PHE A 89 -2.77 7.18 6.12
N ARG A 90 -3.21 8.27 6.72
CA ARG A 90 -3.61 8.31 8.12
C ARG A 90 -5.10 8.03 8.23
N GLY A 91 -5.47 7.13 9.11
CA GLY A 91 -6.85 6.87 9.50
C GLY A 91 -7.06 7.05 10.98
N SER A 92 -8.25 7.42 11.37
CA SER A 92 -8.67 7.46 12.77
C SER A 92 -9.78 6.42 12.97
N LEU A 93 -9.61 5.56 13.98
CA LEU A 93 -10.60 4.55 14.27
C LEU A 93 -11.83 5.18 14.94
N PRO A 94 -13.05 5.02 14.39
CA PRO A 94 -14.24 5.53 15.03
C PRO A 94 -14.59 4.74 16.30
N ALA A 95 -15.46 5.31 17.14
CA ALA A 95 -16.00 4.58 18.28
C ALA A 95 -16.68 3.27 17.83
N PRO A 96 -16.55 2.18 18.61
CA PRO A 96 -15.99 2.08 19.96
C PRO A 96 -14.46 1.90 20.06
N HIS A 97 -13.69 2.15 19.02
CA HIS A 97 -12.22 2.08 19.01
C HIS A 97 -11.66 0.68 19.33
N ASP A 98 -12.39 -0.35 18.99
CA ASP A 98 -12.03 -1.75 19.27
C ASP A 98 -11.50 -2.48 18.02
N ARG A 99 -11.00 -3.69 18.23
CA ARG A 99 -10.47 -4.52 17.14
C ARG A 99 -11.54 -4.92 16.13
N ALA A 100 -12.76 -5.18 16.56
CA ALA A 100 -13.86 -5.57 15.67
C ALA A 100 -14.17 -4.43 14.68
N THR A 101 -14.15 -3.19 15.13
CA THR A 101 -14.31 -2.01 14.28
C THR A 101 -13.15 -1.89 13.30
N LEU A 102 -11.91 -2.09 13.77
CA LEU A 102 -10.71 -2.07 12.94
C LEU A 102 -10.77 -3.14 11.83
N GLU A 103 -11.05 -4.39 12.20
CA GLU A 103 -11.13 -5.52 11.25
C GLU A 103 -12.17 -5.27 10.15
N ARG A 104 -13.31 -4.71 10.51
CA ARG A 104 -14.36 -4.37 9.55
C ARG A 104 -13.90 -3.29 8.56
N ILE A 105 -13.23 -2.25 9.04
CA ILE A 105 -12.71 -1.16 8.20
C ILE A 105 -11.60 -1.69 7.29
N VAL A 106 -10.66 -2.44 7.84
CA VAL A 106 -9.55 -3.03 7.08
C VAL A 106 -10.08 -3.99 6.01
N GLY A 107 -11.07 -4.83 6.34
CA GLY A 107 -11.71 -5.70 5.37
C GLY A 107 -12.37 -4.95 4.22
N TRP A 108 -13.08 -3.87 4.54
CA TRP A 108 -13.69 -3.02 3.51
C TRP A 108 -12.65 -2.33 2.63
N MET A 109 -11.54 -1.87 3.21
CA MET A 109 -10.46 -1.24 2.45
C MET A 109 -9.72 -2.26 1.58
N HIS A 110 -9.48 -3.46 2.10
CA HIS A 110 -8.83 -4.54 1.36
C HIS A 110 -9.64 -4.99 0.14
N ALA A 111 -10.95 -4.85 0.17
CA ALA A 111 -11.82 -5.17 -0.97
C ALA A 111 -11.67 -4.19 -2.15
N LYS A 112 -11.05 -3.03 -1.95
CA LYS A 112 -10.83 -2.06 -3.02
C LYS A 112 -9.58 -2.39 -3.81
N LEU A 113 -9.65 -2.29 -5.14
CA LEU A 113 -8.51 -2.50 -6.01
C LEU A 113 -7.48 -1.37 -5.86
N LEU A 114 -6.20 -1.72 -5.96
CA LEU A 114 -5.13 -0.74 -6.09
C LEU A 114 -5.23 -0.02 -7.44
N ASN A 115 -4.86 1.27 -7.43
CA ASN A 115 -4.86 2.07 -8.65
C ASN A 115 -3.66 1.73 -9.53
N ARG A 116 -3.90 1.10 -10.68
CA ARG A 116 -2.85 0.67 -11.62
C ARG A 116 -2.12 1.81 -12.34
N ALA A 117 -2.62 3.03 -12.23
CA ALA A 117 -1.92 4.21 -12.77
C ALA A 117 -0.75 4.67 -11.87
N ARG A 118 -0.58 4.03 -10.73
CA ARG A 118 0.45 4.35 -9.72
C ARG A 118 1.18 3.07 -9.31
N PRO A 119 2.32 3.19 -8.59
CA PRO A 119 2.93 2.03 -7.94
C PRO A 119 1.91 1.25 -7.10
N LEU A 120 1.98 -0.07 -7.18
CA LEU A 120 0.93 -0.97 -6.64
C LEU A 120 1.17 -1.33 -5.18
N TRP A 121 1.15 -0.36 -4.32
CA TRP A 121 1.23 -0.55 -2.87
C TRP A 121 0.58 0.62 -2.13
N GLU A 122 0.04 0.33 -0.94
CA GLU A 122 -0.53 1.31 -0.03
C GLU A 122 -0.28 0.88 1.42
N PHE A 123 -0.06 1.86 2.29
CA PHE A 123 -0.08 1.71 3.75
C PHE A 123 -1.17 2.56 4.35
N TYR A 124 -1.82 2.01 5.36
CA TYR A 124 -2.77 2.73 6.20
C TYR A 124 -2.33 2.64 7.64
N VAL A 125 -2.20 3.78 8.30
CA VAL A 125 -1.84 3.89 9.71
C VAL A 125 -3.07 4.36 10.47
N PHE A 126 -3.66 3.47 11.28
CA PHE A 126 -4.81 3.81 12.10
C PHE A 126 -4.39 4.17 13.50
N GLU A 127 -4.84 5.34 13.94
CA GLU A 127 -4.68 5.88 15.28
C GLU A 127 -6.03 5.86 16.01
N GLY A 128 -6.03 6.12 17.32
CA GLY A 128 -7.24 6.22 18.12
C GLY A 128 -7.74 4.88 18.68
N MET A 129 -6.92 3.85 18.63
CA MET A 129 -7.18 2.60 19.36
C MET A 129 -6.92 2.78 20.84
N LYS A 130 -7.52 1.89 21.65
CA LYS A 130 -7.28 1.86 23.12
C LYS A 130 -5.83 1.44 23.41
N ASP A 131 -5.36 1.79 24.59
CA ASP A 131 -4.04 1.36 25.12
C ASP A 131 -2.84 1.79 24.26
N ARG A 132 -2.93 2.94 23.57
CA ARG A 132 -1.86 3.47 22.71
C ARG A 132 -1.46 2.52 21.57
N GLU A 133 -2.37 1.67 21.16
CA GLU A 133 -2.14 0.80 20.02
C GLU A 133 -2.27 1.57 18.70
N ILE A 134 -1.42 1.20 17.75
CA ILE A 134 -1.45 1.68 16.36
C ILE A 134 -1.52 0.47 15.45
N GLU A 135 -2.35 0.55 14.44
CA GLU A 135 -2.42 -0.45 13.39
C GLU A 135 -1.74 0.06 12.11
N ILE A 136 -0.97 -0.80 11.48
CA ILE A 136 -0.42 -0.57 10.15
C ILE A 136 -0.95 -1.66 9.23
N GLY A 137 -1.83 -1.28 8.32
CA GLY A 137 -2.27 -2.13 7.22
C GLY A 137 -1.52 -1.81 5.94
N ARG A 138 -1.18 -2.81 5.16
CA ARG A 138 -0.59 -2.63 3.83
C ARG A 138 -1.25 -3.53 2.80
N ALA A 139 -1.30 -3.06 1.57
CA ALA A 139 -1.67 -3.86 0.42
C ALA A 139 -0.62 -3.69 -0.69
N HIS A 140 -0.33 -4.74 -1.43
CA HIS A 140 0.59 -4.73 -2.57
C HIS A 140 0.27 -5.85 -3.54
N VAL A 141 0.73 -5.72 -4.76
CA VAL A 141 0.68 -6.74 -5.81
C VAL A 141 2.09 -7.24 -6.12
#